data_c8f00f54f7a18f3d65c901a71734d85a
#
_entry.id   c8f00f54f7a18f3d65c901a71734d85a
#
_cell.length_a   1.000
_cell.length_b   1.000
_cell.length_c   1.000
_cell.angle_alpha   90.00
_cell.angle_beta   90.00
_cell.angle_gamma   90.00
#
_symmetry.space_group_name_H-M   'P 1'
#
loop_
_entity.id
_entity.type
_entity.pdbx_description
1 polymer ?
#
loop_
_entity_poly.entity_id
_entity_poly.type
_entity_poly.pdbx_seq_one_letter_code
_entity_poly.pdbx_strand_id
1 'polypeptide(L)'
;DSQDWAEMLLRMYLRWCERHGFAAEIIDIQAGEEAGLKGVTLTVKGQNAYGFLRSEIGIHRLVRISPFDANKRRQTAFAAVSIVPDIGDEIVVDLDEEKDLRIDRFRAGGPGGQSVNTTDSAIRVTHIPTGLVVQCQDEKSQHKNKAKAIKVLRARLFDLEQQRIDSERAATRKGQIGSGDRAERIRTYNFPQNRVTDHRVGFTLHKLDRVIEGEIDELIDAVSTSLEAEELRESK
;
A
#
# COMPACT_ATOMS: atom_id res chain seq x y z
N ASP A 1 19.63 -12.00 7.12
CA ASP A 1 18.56 -12.85 7.70
C ASP A 1 17.15 -12.25 7.52
N SER A 2 16.92 -10.93 7.79
CA SER A 2 15.57 -10.35 7.68
C SER A 2 15.03 -10.32 6.25
N GLN A 3 15.88 -10.07 5.25
CA GLN A 3 15.50 -10.06 3.84
C GLN A 3 15.14 -11.47 3.35
N ASP A 4 15.88 -12.47 3.78
CA ASP A 4 15.58 -13.88 3.51
C ASP A 4 14.28 -14.31 4.22
N TRP A 5 14.07 -13.84 5.45
CA TRP A 5 12.82 -14.08 6.17
C TRP A 5 11.60 -13.49 5.45
N ALA A 6 11.71 -12.27 4.91
CA ALA A 6 10.65 -11.67 4.12
C ALA A 6 10.30 -12.52 2.87
N GLU A 7 11.30 -13.07 2.19
CA GLU A 7 11.10 -13.99 1.07
C GLU A 7 10.42 -15.31 1.49
N MET A 8 10.80 -15.85 2.63
CA MET A 8 10.15 -17.05 3.19
C MET A 8 8.67 -16.80 3.52
N LEU A 9 8.34 -15.66 4.12
CA LEU A 9 6.96 -15.26 4.39
C LEU A 9 6.16 -15.07 3.08
N LEU A 10 6.73 -14.41 2.07
CA LEU A 10 6.09 -14.29 0.77
C LEU A 10 5.71 -15.67 0.21
N ARG A 11 6.66 -16.59 0.22
CA ARG A 11 6.45 -17.95 -0.29
C ARG A 11 5.36 -18.70 0.48
N MET A 12 5.35 -18.56 1.80
CA MET A 12 4.31 -19.12 2.67
C MET A 12 2.92 -18.60 2.30
N TYR A 13 2.76 -17.29 2.13
CA TYR A 13 1.48 -16.68 1.77
C TYR A 13 1.04 -17.03 0.33
N LEU A 14 1.95 -17.08 -0.62
CA LEU A 14 1.63 -17.51 -1.99
C LEU A 14 1.10 -18.93 -2.02
N ARG A 15 1.72 -19.86 -1.26
CA ARG A 15 1.25 -21.25 -1.13
C ARG A 15 -0.11 -21.34 -0.44
N TRP A 16 -0.33 -20.51 0.58
CA TRP A 16 -1.63 -20.45 1.22
C TRP A 16 -2.71 -19.95 0.25
N CYS A 17 -2.43 -18.91 -0.53
CA CYS A 17 -3.35 -18.42 -1.57
C CYS A 17 -3.66 -19.51 -2.61
N GLU A 18 -2.65 -20.24 -3.08
CA GLU A 18 -2.83 -21.33 -4.03
C GLU A 18 -3.74 -22.43 -3.47
N ARG A 19 -3.55 -22.84 -2.22
CA ARG A 19 -4.39 -23.84 -1.54
C ARG A 19 -5.85 -23.43 -1.44
N HIS A 20 -6.13 -22.13 -1.30
CA HIS A 20 -7.48 -21.56 -1.19
C HIS A 20 -8.08 -21.16 -2.53
N GLY A 21 -7.36 -21.34 -3.63
CA GLY A 21 -7.79 -20.89 -4.95
C GLY A 21 -7.86 -19.37 -5.09
N PHE A 22 -7.10 -18.63 -4.28
CA PHE A 22 -7.00 -17.19 -4.38
C PHE A 22 -5.99 -16.78 -5.44
N ALA A 23 -6.32 -15.75 -6.24
CA ALA A 23 -5.39 -15.19 -7.20
C ALA A 23 -4.46 -14.21 -6.48
N ALA A 24 -3.15 -14.50 -6.47
CA ALA A 24 -2.12 -13.63 -5.92
C ALA A 24 -1.27 -13.08 -7.07
N GLU A 25 -1.13 -11.76 -7.13
CA GLU A 25 -0.35 -11.04 -8.15
C GLU A 25 0.65 -10.13 -7.48
N ILE A 26 1.93 -10.29 -7.79
CA ILE A 26 2.99 -9.43 -7.29
C ILE A 26 2.98 -8.13 -8.10
N ILE A 27 2.78 -7.00 -7.41
CA ILE A 27 2.74 -5.65 -8.02
C ILE A 27 4.12 -5.02 -8.01
N ASP A 28 4.84 -5.13 -6.90
CA ASP A 28 6.16 -4.55 -6.72
C ASP A 28 7.03 -5.49 -5.89
N ILE A 29 8.31 -5.57 -6.25
CA ILE A 29 9.29 -6.38 -5.57
C ILE A 29 10.62 -5.62 -5.48
N GLN A 30 11.14 -5.50 -4.28
CA GLN A 30 12.43 -4.89 -4.01
C GLN A 30 13.40 -5.97 -3.55
N ALA A 31 14.31 -6.34 -4.43
CA ALA A 31 15.32 -7.37 -4.12
C ALA A 31 16.25 -6.92 -2.99
N GLY A 32 16.71 -7.89 -2.20
CA GLY A 32 17.78 -7.69 -1.23
C GLY A 32 19.15 -7.45 -1.90
N GLU A 33 20.11 -6.99 -1.12
CA GLU A 33 21.47 -6.71 -1.64
C GLU A 33 22.27 -7.99 -1.89
N GLU A 34 22.14 -8.98 -1.01
CA GLU A 34 22.86 -10.25 -1.10
C GLU A 34 21.90 -11.43 -1.31
N ALA A 35 20.75 -11.43 -0.60
CA ALA A 35 19.72 -12.47 -0.72
C ALA A 35 18.39 -11.95 -0.19
N GLY A 36 17.28 -12.59 -0.63
CA GLY A 36 15.95 -12.29 -0.16
C GLY A 36 15.38 -10.98 -0.67
N LEU A 37 14.43 -10.41 0.06
CA LEU A 37 13.63 -9.25 -0.33
C LEU A 37 13.70 -8.15 0.73
N LYS A 38 13.92 -6.88 0.29
CA LYS A 38 13.72 -5.70 1.14
C LYS A 38 12.23 -5.42 1.38
N GLY A 39 11.42 -5.65 0.37
CA GLY A 39 9.99 -5.50 0.42
C GLY A 39 9.30 -6.10 -0.81
N VAL A 40 8.04 -6.43 -0.64
CA VAL A 40 7.17 -6.92 -1.71
C VAL A 40 5.76 -6.44 -1.47
N THR A 41 5.09 -6.07 -2.53
CA THR A 41 3.67 -5.75 -2.54
C THR A 41 2.95 -6.69 -3.48
N LEU A 42 1.89 -7.32 -2.98
CA LEU A 42 1.06 -8.20 -3.79
C LEU A 42 -0.42 -7.90 -3.56
N THR A 43 -1.23 -8.14 -4.60
CA THR A 43 -2.68 -8.14 -4.50
C THR A 43 -3.17 -9.58 -4.39
N VAL A 44 -4.05 -9.84 -3.44
CA VAL A 44 -4.72 -11.13 -3.26
C VAL A 44 -6.21 -10.95 -3.54
N LYS A 45 -6.72 -11.68 -4.52
CA LYS A 45 -8.13 -11.65 -4.92
C LYS A 45 -8.79 -12.97 -4.56
N GLY A 46 -9.85 -12.91 -3.77
CA GLY A 46 -10.62 -14.08 -3.36
C GLY A 46 -11.74 -13.69 -2.41
N GLN A 47 -12.72 -14.56 -2.27
CA GLN A 47 -13.83 -14.34 -1.38
C GLN A 47 -13.35 -14.26 0.07
N ASN A 48 -13.63 -13.12 0.74
CA ASN A 48 -13.22 -12.84 2.11
C ASN A 48 -11.68 -12.89 2.36
N ALA A 49 -10.86 -12.67 1.32
CA ALA A 49 -9.41 -12.69 1.43
C ALA A 49 -8.88 -11.72 2.50
N TYR A 50 -9.44 -10.49 2.55
CA TYR A 50 -9.08 -9.50 3.57
C TYR A 50 -9.44 -9.99 4.98
N GLY A 51 -10.63 -10.59 5.16
CA GLY A 51 -11.09 -11.10 6.46
C GLY A 51 -10.14 -12.14 7.04
N PHE A 52 -9.60 -13.05 6.22
CA PHE A 52 -8.60 -14.01 6.66
C PHE A 52 -7.24 -13.38 6.92
N LEU A 53 -6.74 -12.60 5.97
CA LEU A 53 -5.37 -12.09 6.01
C LEU A 53 -5.18 -10.96 7.04
N ARG A 54 -6.23 -10.25 7.46
CA ARG A 54 -6.12 -9.21 8.51
C ARG A 54 -5.52 -9.73 9.82
N SER A 55 -5.67 -11.03 10.09
CA SER A 55 -5.07 -11.70 11.24
C SER A 55 -3.54 -11.76 11.18
N GLU A 56 -2.95 -11.57 10.00
CA GLU A 56 -1.51 -11.65 9.76
C GLU A 56 -0.79 -10.29 9.91
N ILE A 57 -1.54 -9.21 10.13
CA ILE A 57 -0.98 -7.85 10.29
C ILE A 57 -0.10 -7.77 11.53
N GLY A 58 1.15 -7.33 11.35
CA GLY A 58 2.08 -7.07 12.43
C GLY A 58 3.49 -7.57 12.17
N ILE A 59 4.27 -7.73 13.23
CA ILE A 59 5.68 -8.12 13.16
C ILE A 59 5.83 -9.61 13.42
N HIS A 60 6.43 -10.30 12.45
CA HIS A 60 6.72 -11.73 12.49
C HIS A 60 8.20 -11.97 12.83
N ARG A 61 8.45 -12.75 13.86
CA ARG A 61 9.79 -13.06 14.35
C ARG A 61 10.22 -14.45 13.91
N LEU A 62 11.38 -14.53 13.26
CA LEU A 62 12.07 -15.79 12.95
C LEU A 62 13.14 -16.07 14.00
N VAL A 63 13.21 -17.32 14.46
CA VAL A 63 14.32 -17.84 15.28
C VAL A 63 14.87 -19.08 14.59
N ARG A 64 16.11 -19.01 14.11
CA ARG A 64 16.79 -20.14 13.47
C ARG A 64 18.30 -20.04 13.62
N ILE A 65 19.00 -21.12 13.27
CA ILE A 65 20.44 -21.07 13.02
C ILE A 65 20.61 -20.36 11.67
N SER A 66 21.34 -19.23 11.67
CA SER A 66 21.52 -18.45 10.44
C SER A 66 22.37 -19.20 9.42
N PRO A 67 21.88 -19.37 8.17
CA PRO A 67 22.70 -19.93 7.08
C PRO A 67 23.81 -18.96 6.63
N PHE A 68 23.72 -17.67 7.01
CA PHE A 68 24.68 -16.61 6.66
C PHE A 68 25.75 -16.40 7.72
N ASP A 69 25.61 -17.00 8.90
CA ASP A 69 26.60 -16.89 9.99
C ASP A 69 27.59 -18.06 9.92
N ALA A 70 28.88 -17.75 9.67
CA ALA A 70 29.95 -18.72 9.64
C ALA A 70 30.07 -19.53 10.95
N ASN A 71 29.69 -18.94 12.08
CA ASN A 71 29.71 -19.58 13.40
C ASN A 71 28.43 -20.38 13.72
N LYS A 72 27.47 -20.47 12.79
CA LYS A 72 26.20 -21.19 12.94
C LYS A 72 25.45 -20.86 14.23
N ARG A 73 25.46 -19.58 14.63
CA ARG A 73 24.77 -19.11 15.83
C ARG A 73 23.27 -18.99 15.57
N ARG A 74 22.50 -19.17 16.63
CA ARG A 74 21.07 -18.88 16.61
C ARG A 74 20.83 -17.38 16.48
N GLN A 75 20.16 -16.99 15.41
CA GLN A 75 19.84 -15.60 15.07
C GLN A 75 18.34 -15.38 15.13
N THR A 76 17.97 -14.12 15.32
CA THR A 76 16.58 -13.65 15.30
C THR A 76 16.42 -12.61 14.20
N ALA A 77 15.44 -12.82 13.32
CA ALA A 77 15.11 -11.88 12.26
C ALA A 77 13.64 -11.44 12.39
N PHE A 78 13.34 -10.25 11.88
CA PHE A 78 12.01 -9.67 11.92
C PHE A 78 11.59 -9.24 10.53
N ALA A 79 10.31 -9.43 10.22
CA ALA A 79 9.66 -8.90 9.03
C ALA A 79 8.25 -8.43 9.41
N ALA A 80 7.81 -7.34 8.80
CA ALA A 80 6.50 -6.77 9.04
C ALA A 80 5.54 -7.13 7.90
N VAL A 81 4.32 -7.51 8.24
CA VAL A 81 3.22 -7.72 7.30
C VAL A 81 2.19 -6.63 7.49
N SER A 82 1.83 -5.97 6.41
CA SER A 82 0.79 -4.95 6.37
C SER A 82 -0.26 -5.34 5.34
N ILE A 83 -1.53 -5.22 5.68
CA ILE A 83 -2.64 -5.60 4.82
C ILE A 83 -3.66 -4.48 4.82
N VAL A 84 -4.02 -4.05 3.63
CA VAL A 84 -5.07 -3.05 3.41
C VAL A 84 -6.11 -3.61 2.44
N PRO A 85 -7.40 -3.33 2.65
CA PRO A 85 -8.41 -3.73 1.69
C PRO A 85 -8.19 -2.96 0.38
N ASP A 86 -8.29 -3.67 -0.74
CA ASP A 86 -8.32 -3.05 -2.07
C ASP A 86 -9.78 -2.74 -2.42
N ILE A 87 -10.17 -1.48 -2.25
CA ILE A 87 -11.54 -1.02 -2.46
C ILE A 87 -11.79 -0.68 -3.95
N GLY A 88 -10.78 -0.87 -4.80
CA GLY A 88 -10.89 -0.57 -6.23
C GLY A 88 -11.07 0.91 -6.48
N ASP A 89 -10.19 1.73 -5.94
CA ASP A 89 -10.20 3.18 -6.10
C ASP A 89 -9.88 3.56 -7.55
N GLU A 90 -10.87 3.48 -8.44
CA GLU A 90 -10.81 4.27 -9.67
C GLU A 90 -10.94 5.73 -9.27
N ILE A 91 -9.84 6.48 -9.38
CA ILE A 91 -9.86 7.92 -9.17
C ILE A 91 -10.68 8.55 -10.30
N VAL A 92 -11.93 8.85 -10.01
CA VAL A 92 -12.79 9.63 -10.89
C VAL A 92 -12.67 11.09 -10.50
N VAL A 93 -11.99 11.88 -11.35
CA VAL A 93 -12.00 13.33 -11.19
C VAL A 93 -13.31 13.85 -11.76
N ASP A 94 -14.31 13.95 -10.89
CA ASP A 94 -15.57 14.63 -11.22
C ASP A 94 -15.31 16.14 -11.17
N LEU A 95 -15.46 16.80 -12.31
CA LEU A 95 -15.17 18.23 -12.49
C LEU A 95 -16.36 18.89 -13.16
N ASP A 96 -17.15 19.62 -12.38
CA ASP A 96 -18.21 20.49 -12.89
C ASP A 96 -17.61 21.84 -13.34
N GLU A 97 -17.47 22.03 -14.66
CA GLU A 97 -16.83 23.23 -15.22
C GLU A 97 -17.54 24.52 -14.85
N GLU A 98 -18.84 24.51 -14.58
CA GLU A 98 -19.62 25.68 -14.25
C GLU A 98 -19.54 26.06 -12.77
N LYS A 99 -19.48 25.07 -11.88
CA LYS A 99 -19.47 25.30 -10.43
C LYS A 99 -18.08 25.33 -9.82
N ASP A 100 -17.19 24.45 -10.33
CA ASP A 100 -15.88 24.21 -9.70
C ASP A 100 -14.77 25.07 -10.30
N LEU A 101 -15.00 25.69 -11.47
CA LEU A 101 -13.97 26.45 -12.16
C LEU A 101 -14.25 27.94 -12.20
N ARG A 102 -13.24 28.72 -11.86
CA ARG A 102 -13.17 30.14 -12.23
C ARG A 102 -12.21 30.32 -13.39
N ILE A 103 -12.69 30.87 -14.47
CA ILE A 103 -11.92 31.08 -15.71
C ILE A 103 -11.71 32.58 -15.93
N ASP A 104 -10.43 32.98 -15.81
CA ASP A 104 -10.02 34.37 -16.05
C ASP A 104 -9.25 34.45 -17.37
N ARG A 105 -9.54 35.50 -18.14
CA ARG A 105 -8.86 35.85 -19.40
C ARG A 105 -7.84 36.93 -19.13
N PHE A 106 -6.66 36.82 -19.70
CA PHE A 106 -5.64 37.83 -19.57
C PHE A 106 -4.75 37.90 -20.83
N ARG A 107 -3.96 38.96 -20.93
CA ARG A 107 -3.00 39.11 -22.03
C ARG A 107 -1.82 38.21 -21.83
N ALA A 108 -1.43 37.52 -22.90
CA ALA A 108 -0.21 36.72 -22.88
C ALA A 108 1.00 37.68 -22.71
N GLY A 109 1.88 37.34 -21.76
CA GLY A 109 3.15 38.04 -21.59
C GLY A 109 4.24 37.33 -22.36
N GLY A 110 5.11 38.07 -23.03
CA GLY A 110 6.30 37.50 -23.72
C GLY A 110 6.73 38.35 -24.94
N PRO A 111 7.92 38.07 -25.50
CA PRO A 111 8.37 38.70 -26.74
C PRO A 111 7.49 38.18 -27.89
N GLY A 112 6.65 39.04 -28.43
CA GLY A 112 5.75 38.70 -29.52
C GLY A 112 5.28 39.95 -30.31
N GLY A 113 4.86 39.75 -31.56
CA GLY A 113 4.37 40.83 -32.44
C GLY A 113 3.00 41.39 -32.02
N GLN A 114 2.41 42.26 -32.84
CA GLN A 114 1.14 43.00 -32.55
C GLN A 114 -0.02 42.08 -32.07
N SER A 115 -0.08 40.80 -32.52
CA SER A 115 -1.14 39.86 -32.16
C SER A 115 -1.08 39.42 -30.69
N VAL A 116 0.11 39.34 -30.11
CA VAL A 116 0.31 38.92 -28.67
C VAL A 116 -0.06 40.06 -27.73
N ASN A 117 0.16 41.30 -28.20
CA ASN A 117 -0.08 42.51 -27.38
C ASN A 117 -1.52 43.03 -27.45
N THR A 118 -2.35 42.54 -28.40
CA THR A 118 -3.70 43.05 -28.64
C THR A 118 -4.82 42.08 -28.27
N THR A 119 -4.58 40.79 -28.14
CA THR A 119 -5.63 39.79 -27.88
C THR A 119 -5.46 39.12 -26.52
N ASP A 120 -6.53 39.13 -25.72
CA ASP A 120 -6.59 38.41 -24.43
C ASP A 120 -6.81 36.90 -24.66
N SER A 121 -5.80 36.24 -25.25
CA SER A 121 -5.86 34.82 -25.61
C SER A 121 -5.40 33.87 -24.46
N ALA A 122 -4.70 34.39 -23.46
CA ALA A 122 -4.25 33.63 -22.33
C ALA A 122 -5.41 33.35 -21.35
N ILE A 123 -5.42 32.13 -20.84
CA ILE A 123 -6.45 31.62 -19.91
C ILE A 123 -5.80 31.20 -18.60
N ARG A 124 -6.41 31.60 -17.50
CA ARG A 124 -6.16 31.10 -16.16
C ARG A 124 -7.39 30.36 -15.67
N VAL A 125 -7.24 29.09 -15.33
CA VAL A 125 -8.30 28.29 -14.75
C VAL A 125 -7.94 28.02 -13.29
N THR A 126 -8.83 28.38 -12.38
CA THR A 126 -8.70 28.12 -10.95
C THR A 126 -9.77 27.12 -10.54
N HIS A 127 -9.35 26.01 -9.96
CA HIS A 127 -10.27 25.06 -9.33
C HIS A 127 -10.62 25.56 -7.94
N ILE A 128 -11.87 25.97 -7.74
CA ILE A 128 -12.34 26.66 -6.53
C ILE A 128 -12.16 25.80 -5.27
N PRO A 129 -12.54 24.48 -5.27
CA PRO A 129 -12.44 23.66 -4.05
C PRO A 129 -11.01 23.43 -3.57
N THR A 130 -10.04 23.26 -4.48
CA THR A 130 -8.64 22.94 -4.12
C THR A 130 -7.71 24.14 -4.18
N GLY A 131 -8.13 25.23 -4.82
CA GLY A 131 -7.28 26.40 -5.06
C GLY A 131 -6.22 26.18 -6.15
N LEU A 132 -6.21 25.04 -6.85
CA LEU A 132 -5.26 24.79 -7.93
C LEU A 132 -5.47 25.75 -9.09
N VAL A 133 -4.36 26.30 -9.58
CA VAL A 133 -4.35 27.27 -10.69
C VAL A 133 -3.52 26.72 -11.85
N VAL A 134 -4.10 26.78 -13.04
CA VAL A 134 -3.42 26.44 -14.30
C VAL A 134 -3.53 27.61 -15.25
N GLN A 135 -2.42 28.00 -15.86
CA GLN A 135 -2.37 29.04 -16.89
C GLN A 135 -1.92 28.41 -18.22
N CYS A 136 -2.56 28.85 -19.31
CA CYS A 136 -2.20 28.44 -20.65
C CYS A 136 -2.24 29.65 -21.60
N GLN A 137 -1.13 29.89 -22.30
CA GLN A 137 -0.96 30.99 -23.24
C GLN A 137 -0.28 30.59 -24.56
N ASP A 138 -0.14 29.28 -24.79
CA ASP A 138 0.71 28.74 -25.87
C ASP A 138 0.08 28.91 -27.25
N GLU A 139 -1.24 28.95 -27.31
CA GLU A 139 -2.00 29.01 -28.54
C GLU A 139 -2.57 30.42 -28.80
N LYS A 140 -2.72 30.78 -30.06
CA LYS A 140 -3.41 32.03 -30.47
C LYS A 140 -4.91 31.99 -30.19
N SER A 141 -5.49 30.79 -30.06
CA SER A 141 -6.91 30.60 -29.83
C SER A 141 -7.21 30.44 -28.34
N GLN A 142 -8.06 31.32 -27.81
CA GLN A 142 -8.56 31.28 -26.45
C GLN A 142 -9.24 29.92 -26.11
N HIS A 143 -10.05 29.39 -27.04
CA HIS A 143 -10.73 28.12 -26.84
C HIS A 143 -9.75 26.94 -26.72
N LYS A 144 -8.67 26.96 -27.53
CA LYS A 144 -7.63 25.93 -27.42
C LYS A 144 -6.86 26.02 -26.09
N ASN A 145 -6.54 27.26 -25.65
CA ASN A 145 -5.91 27.48 -24.35
C ASN A 145 -6.80 27.03 -23.19
N LYS A 146 -8.13 27.32 -23.26
CA LYS A 146 -9.10 26.84 -22.26
C LYS A 146 -9.10 25.30 -22.20
N ALA A 147 -9.28 24.63 -23.32
CA ALA A 147 -9.31 23.15 -23.38
C ALA A 147 -7.99 22.53 -22.85
N LYS A 148 -6.85 23.10 -23.22
CA LYS A 148 -5.54 22.67 -22.74
C LYS A 148 -5.37 22.88 -21.23
N ALA A 149 -5.78 24.06 -20.72
CA ALA A 149 -5.72 24.36 -19.29
C ALA A 149 -6.60 23.40 -18.46
N ILE A 150 -7.81 23.09 -18.90
CA ILE A 150 -8.71 22.13 -18.24
C ILE A 150 -8.10 20.73 -18.27
N LYS A 151 -7.52 20.31 -19.39
CA LYS A 151 -6.83 18.99 -19.47
C LYS A 151 -5.67 18.88 -18.48
N VAL A 152 -4.85 19.93 -18.37
CA VAL A 152 -3.73 19.98 -17.40
C VAL A 152 -4.27 20.02 -15.97
N LEU A 153 -5.36 20.76 -15.73
CA LEU A 153 -5.99 20.82 -14.42
C LEU A 153 -6.49 19.44 -13.98
N ARG A 154 -7.18 18.70 -14.85
CA ARG A 154 -7.65 17.34 -14.57
C ARG A 154 -6.49 16.40 -14.21
N ALA A 155 -5.38 16.47 -14.94
CA ALA A 155 -4.19 15.69 -14.62
C ALA A 155 -3.63 16.03 -13.23
N ARG A 156 -3.53 17.33 -12.89
CA ARG A 156 -3.06 17.76 -11.57
C ARG A 156 -4.00 17.38 -10.43
N LEU A 157 -5.31 17.42 -10.65
CA LEU A 157 -6.31 16.97 -9.68
C LEU A 157 -6.21 15.45 -9.46
N PHE A 158 -6.01 14.69 -10.53
CA PHE A 158 -5.75 13.25 -10.45
C PHE A 158 -4.49 12.95 -9.63
N ASP A 159 -3.38 13.64 -9.91
CA ASP A 159 -2.13 13.47 -9.17
C ASP A 159 -2.28 13.82 -7.68
N LEU A 160 -3.05 14.87 -7.37
CA LEU A 160 -3.31 15.30 -6.00
C LEU A 160 -4.13 14.25 -5.24
N GLU A 161 -5.15 13.68 -5.86
CA GLU A 161 -5.98 12.64 -5.26
C GLU A 161 -5.20 11.33 -5.10
N GLN A 162 -4.36 10.97 -6.08
CA GLN A 162 -3.44 9.85 -5.97
C GLN A 162 -2.49 10.01 -4.78
N GLN A 163 -1.89 11.19 -4.63
CA GLN A 163 -1.00 11.48 -3.48
C GLN A 163 -1.75 11.41 -2.15
N ARG A 164 -3.01 11.83 -2.10
CA ARG A 164 -3.84 11.72 -0.89
C ARG A 164 -4.04 10.25 -0.50
N ILE A 165 -4.46 9.42 -1.46
CA ILE A 165 -4.66 7.98 -1.26
C ILE A 165 -3.35 7.30 -0.83
N ASP A 166 -2.24 7.61 -1.49
CA ASP A 166 -0.94 7.03 -1.17
C ASP A 166 -0.47 7.43 0.24
N SER A 167 -0.73 8.68 0.66
CA SER A 167 -0.41 9.15 2.01
C SER A 167 -1.26 8.47 3.08
N GLU A 168 -2.55 8.27 2.83
CA GLU A 168 -3.47 7.55 3.72
C GLU A 168 -3.07 6.07 3.84
N ARG A 169 -2.73 5.41 2.74
CA ARG A 169 -2.20 4.04 2.74
C ARG A 169 -0.88 3.93 3.51
N ALA A 170 0.02 4.91 3.33
CA ALA A 170 1.28 4.96 4.08
C ALA A 170 1.06 5.17 5.59
N ALA A 171 0.12 6.04 5.96
CA ALA A 171 -0.24 6.27 7.37
C ALA A 171 -0.86 5.00 8.00
N THR A 172 -1.77 4.33 7.28
CA THR A 172 -2.37 3.06 7.71
C THR A 172 -1.30 1.99 7.92
N ARG A 173 -0.40 1.84 6.95
CA ARG A 173 0.74 0.89 7.05
C ARG A 173 1.61 1.18 8.27
N LYS A 174 1.95 2.45 8.49
CA LYS A 174 2.74 2.87 9.65
C LYS A 174 2.00 2.57 10.96
N GLY A 175 0.70 2.78 11.03
CA GLY A 175 -0.13 2.44 12.19
C GLY A 175 -0.18 0.93 12.47
N GLN A 176 -0.28 0.11 11.43
CA GLN A 176 -0.31 -1.36 11.56
C GLN A 176 1.02 -1.97 12.03
N ILE A 177 2.14 -1.36 11.63
CA ILE A 177 3.50 -1.86 11.97
C ILE A 177 3.98 -1.29 13.31
N GLY A 178 3.37 -0.19 13.79
CA GLY A 178 3.79 0.49 15.01
C GLY A 178 5.22 1.06 14.90
N SER A 179 5.99 0.95 15.98
CA SER A 179 7.40 1.38 16.02
C SER A 179 8.35 0.41 15.32
N GLY A 180 7.89 -0.81 14.98
CA GLY A 180 8.74 -1.89 14.49
C GLY A 180 9.59 -2.52 15.59
N ASP A 181 9.30 -2.25 16.86
CA ASP A 181 10.07 -2.75 17.99
C ASP A 181 9.92 -4.28 18.13
N ARG A 182 11.01 -4.89 18.59
CA ARG A 182 11.07 -6.34 18.90
C ARG A 182 10.02 -6.77 19.92
N ALA A 183 9.54 -5.86 20.75
CA ALA A 183 8.50 -6.10 21.75
C ALA A 183 7.10 -6.29 21.12
N GLU A 184 6.85 -5.69 19.96
CA GLU A 184 5.54 -5.69 19.28
C GLU A 184 5.30 -6.92 18.39
N ARG A 185 6.15 -7.94 18.48
CA ARG A 185 5.97 -9.16 17.68
C ARG A 185 4.64 -9.84 17.95
N ILE A 186 3.91 -10.15 16.88
CA ILE A 186 2.65 -10.92 16.98
C ILE A 186 2.88 -12.41 17.00
N ARG A 187 3.90 -12.89 16.26
CA ARG A 187 4.15 -14.32 16.07
C ARG A 187 5.64 -14.65 16.04
N THR A 188 6.00 -15.80 16.59
CA THR A 188 7.36 -16.33 16.56
C THR A 188 7.39 -17.68 15.85
N TYR A 189 8.29 -17.80 14.87
CA TYR A 189 8.58 -19.02 14.10
C TYR A 189 9.95 -19.56 14.56
N ASN A 190 9.93 -20.65 15.31
CA ASN A 190 11.11 -21.22 15.95
C ASN A 190 11.50 -22.53 15.26
N PHE A 191 12.47 -22.49 14.37
CA PHE A 191 12.94 -23.63 13.60
C PHE A 191 13.57 -24.73 14.45
N PRO A 192 14.48 -24.44 15.41
CA PRO A 192 15.06 -25.49 16.26
C PRO A 192 14.04 -26.34 17.02
N GLN A 193 12.86 -25.77 17.33
CA GLN A 193 11.78 -26.44 18.06
C GLN A 193 10.62 -26.86 17.15
N ASN A 194 10.71 -26.66 15.84
CA ASN A 194 9.62 -26.90 14.89
C ASN A 194 8.28 -26.29 15.36
N ARG A 195 8.31 -25.08 15.94
CA ARG A 195 7.21 -24.46 16.67
C ARG A 195 6.87 -23.08 16.14
N VAL A 196 5.57 -22.80 16.01
CA VAL A 196 5.02 -21.46 15.77
C VAL A 196 4.14 -21.07 16.94
N THR A 197 4.32 -19.86 17.47
CA THR A 197 3.51 -19.34 18.56
C THR A 197 2.94 -17.96 18.16
N ASP A 198 1.63 -17.81 18.20
CA ASP A 198 0.98 -16.51 18.12
C ASP A 198 0.81 -15.96 19.53
N HIS A 199 1.47 -14.83 19.78
CA HIS A 199 1.52 -14.24 21.14
C HIS A 199 0.25 -13.51 21.54
N ARG A 200 -0.57 -13.10 20.56
CA ARG A 200 -1.84 -12.40 20.82
C ARG A 200 -2.86 -13.29 21.51
N VAL A 201 -2.90 -14.55 21.11
CA VAL A 201 -3.88 -15.54 21.60
C VAL A 201 -3.23 -16.69 22.38
N GLY A 202 -1.90 -16.70 22.52
CA GLY A 202 -1.15 -17.76 23.19
C GLY A 202 -1.23 -19.12 22.48
N PHE A 203 -1.59 -19.12 21.19
CA PHE A 203 -1.76 -20.36 20.42
C PHE A 203 -0.44 -20.85 19.86
N THR A 204 -0.18 -22.15 20.03
CA THR A 204 1.10 -22.78 19.61
C THR A 204 0.85 -24.02 18.77
N LEU A 205 1.57 -24.11 17.63
CA LEU A 205 1.62 -25.28 16.76
C LEU A 205 3.04 -25.87 16.72
N HIS A 206 3.16 -27.19 16.80
CA HIS A 206 4.43 -27.93 16.68
C HIS A 206 4.60 -28.57 15.29
N LYS A 207 4.34 -27.79 14.23
CA LYS A 207 4.42 -28.18 12.83
C LYS A 207 4.85 -27.01 11.92
N LEU A 208 5.91 -26.31 12.33
CA LEU A 208 6.42 -25.15 11.59
C LEU A 208 6.75 -25.50 10.13
N ASP A 209 7.28 -26.69 9.88
CA ASP A 209 7.56 -27.24 8.56
C ASP A 209 6.35 -27.17 7.63
N ARG A 210 5.16 -27.50 8.12
CA ARG A 210 3.90 -27.40 7.36
C ARG A 210 3.40 -25.95 7.25
N VAL A 211 3.56 -25.17 8.30
CA VAL A 211 3.17 -23.76 8.31
C VAL A 211 3.90 -22.97 7.21
N ILE A 212 5.20 -23.18 7.07
CA ILE A 212 6.00 -22.55 6.00
C ILE A 212 5.56 -23.02 4.61
N GLU A 213 4.97 -24.19 4.47
CA GLU A 213 4.36 -24.68 3.23
C GLU A 213 2.94 -24.16 2.99
N GLY A 214 2.46 -23.18 3.78
CA GLY A 214 1.19 -22.51 3.62
C GLY A 214 0.03 -23.09 4.44
N GLU A 215 0.28 -24.04 5.37
CA GLU A 215 -0.76 -24.53 6.29
C GLU A 215 -0.91 -23.61 7.51
N ILE A 216 -1.44 -22.41 7.28
CA ILE A 216 -1.58 -21.39 8.34
C ILE A 216 -3.03 -21.22 8.83
N ASP A 217 -3.97 -22.02 8.36
CA ASP A 217 -5.39 -21.87 8.66
C ASP A 217 -5.69 -21.93 10.16
N GLU A 218 -5.12 -22.85 10.89
CA GLU A 218 -5.32 -22.96 12.35
C GLU A 218 -4.86 -21.71 13.11
N LEU A 219 -3.79 -21.05 12.62
CA LEU A 219 -3.31 -19.79 13.18
C LEU A 219 -4.27 -18.65 12.86
N ILE A 220 -4.72 -18.56 11.60
CA ILE A 220 -5.69 -17.57 11.14
C ILE A 220 -6.99 -17.72 11.93
N ASP A 221 -7.53 -18.91 12.04
CA ASP A 221 -8.79 -19.19 12.74
C ASP A 221 -8.71 -18.83 14.23
N ALA A 222 -7.63 -19.19 14.91
CA ALA A 222 -7.43 -18.87 16.31
C ALA A 222 -7.39 -17.35 16.57
N VAL A 223 -6.72 -16.59 15.69
CA VAL A 223 -6.64 -15.12 15.80
C VAL A 223 -7.94 -14.45 15.39
N SER A 224 -8.56 -14.88 14.28
CA SER A 224 -9.82 -14.31 13.80
C SER A 224 -10.93 -14.45 14.83
N THR A 225 -11.06 -15.62 15.46
CA THR A 225 -12.03 -15.84 16.53
C THR A 225 -11.82 -14.90 17.72
N SER A 226 -10.56 -14.61 18.08
CA SER A 226 -10.25 -13.67 19.14
C SER A 226 -10.60 -12.23 18.77
N LEU A 227 -10.24 -11.80 17.54
CA LEU A 227 -10.56 -10.47 17.04
C LEU A 227 -12.07 -10.22 16.97
N GLU A 228 -12.84 -11.16 16.47
CA GLU A 228 -14.29 -11.09 16.41
C GLU A 228 -14.92 -10.97 17.81
N ALA A 229 -14.38 -11.71 18.80
CA ALA A 229 -14.83 -11.63 20.17
C ALA A 229 -14.52 -10.27 20.82
N GLU A 230 -13.41 -9.62 20.46
CA GLU A 230 -13.07 -8.27 20.92
C GLU A 230 -13.99 -7.21 20.27
N GLU A 231 -14.20 -7.26 18.95
CA GLU A 231 -15.10 -6.37 18.23
C GLU A 231 -16.54 -6.43 18.78
N LEU A 232 -17.03 -7.62 19.15
CA LEU A 232 -18.34 -7.80 19.77
C LEU A 232 -18.42 -7.24 21.21
N ARG A 233 -17.30 -7.14 21.92
CA ARG A 233 -17.26 -6.53 23.28
C ARG A 233 -17.24 -5.01 23.21
N GLU A 234 -16.54 -4.43 22.22
CA GLU A 234 -16.45 -2.98 22.04
C GLU A 234 -17.75 -2.38 21.48
N SER A 235 -18.57 -3.18 20.80
CA SER A 235 -19.86 -2.75 20.23
C SER A 235 -21.03 -2.79 21.21
N LYS A 236 -20.81 -3.15 22.48
CA LYS A 236 -21.78 -3.14 23.59
C LYS A 236 -21.55 -1.98 24.54
#